data_740839b19cb5b03737f7c5e5fe4972e7
#
_entry.id   740839b19cb5b03737f7c5e5fe4972e7
#
_cell.length_a   1.000
_cell.length_b   1.000
_cell.length_c   1.000
_cell.angle_alpha   90.00
_cell.angle_beta   90.00
_cell.angle_gamma   90.00
#
_symmetry.space_group_name_H-M   'P 1'
#
loop_
_entity.id
_entity.type
_entity.pdbx_description
1 polymer ?
#
loop_
_entity_poly.entity_id
_entity_poly.type
_entity_poly.pdbx_seq_one_letter_code
_entity_poly.pdbx_strand_id
1 'polypeptide(L)'
;MRIAFISSLNPTDIHSWSGTLFHIYTSLAKANEMVWIGPEILAEVRDFHINNRKESPFIPEYYAMMIGKLLSDKLRESHYDILIYRDFYFCAYLTTDIPIVHIGDTTFHLFKDYLNIQDKELENLCEDLENRSIHKANKLLYSSEWAKIDAIEHYKVDSEKVKVIEFGPNLESIKTCPKKKPNQFHCKLLFVGTNWIMKGGSKAIETCYALREKGINCELTIVGSSPLNRIDEQFIKVYPFIDKNTMEGKELFAQLYRESHFLIVPTLFDCYGIVFCEAAAYGVPSLAANVGGVGQIIRSGENGFLLSPKTDATGYAECIIQTIEKDTYRALSDSAIADFSKRLNWNVWFEKTMDVLSELMTEQNDTYIPVYALSKKGQTHILKEFKGKPEFKVKIIQDSSSDNNSLESWNSIVQTIKIAIENKDEVIILCKEEHHFTKNYSPTLLIKEIQEAYIQGAEMLLGDIKDFGQAIPVGYHRYWIDHFKCSHFIVVFSSLFERILSYQFEEYDKIDDVFSLLSPHKMVIYPFISSRINNDKLDLIETAINRYQL
;
A
#
# COMPACT_ATOMS: atom_id res chain seq x y z
N MET A 1 15.24 -2.15 -3.64
CA MET A 1 14.01 -2.73 -4.21
C MET A 1 13.72 -2.09 -5.56
N ARG A 2 13.04 -2.80 -6.44
CA ARG A 2 12.50 -2.26 -7.68
C ARG A 2 11.01 -1.98 -7.49
N ILE A 3 10.62 -0.71 -7.52
CA ILE A 3 9.29 -0.25 -7.15
C ILE A 3 8.52 0.22 -8.40
N ALA A 4 7.33 -0.38 -8.65
CA ALA A 4 6.38 0.14 -9.60
C ALA A 4 5.60 1.30 -8.95
N PHE A 5 5.83 2.52 -9.40
CA PHE A 5 5.17 3.72 -8.89
C PHE A 5 4.04 4.14 -9.81
N ILE A 6 2.79 3.96 -9.36
CA ILE A 6 1.59 4.15 -10.17
C ILE A 6 0.98 5.52 -9.89
N SER A 7 0.96 6.38 -10.91
CA SER A 7 0.35 7.71 -10.82
C SER A 7 -0.03 8.25 -12.19
N SER A 8 -1.18 8.94 -12.26
CA SER A 8 -1.59 9.72 -13.43
C SER A 8 -0.77 10.99 -13.62
N LEU A 9 -0.24 11.54 -12.52
CA LEU A 9 0.57 12.74 -12.49
C LEU A 9 2.04 12.39 -12.62
N ASN A 10 2.80 13.25 -13.29
CA ASN A 10 4.25 13.10 -13.42
C ASN A 10 4.94 13.27 -12.03
N PRO A 11 5.55 12.21 -11.47
CA PRO A 11 6.19 12.29 -10.17
C PRO A 11 7.55 13.04 -10.18
N THR A 12 8.06 13.40 -11.37
CA THR A 12 9.27 14.23 -11.49
C THR A 12 8.97 15.71 -11.69
N ASP A 13 7.68 16.08 -11.78
CA ASP A 13 7.25 17.47 -11.86
C ASP A 13 6.95 18.01 -10.45
N ILE A 14 7.66 19.08 -10.06
CA ILE A 14 7.50 19.73 -8.76
C ILE A 14 6.11 20.37 -8.56
N HIS A 15 5.31 20.52 -9.61
CA HIS A 15 3.94 21.02 -9.51
C HIS A 15 2.92 19.91 -9.26
N SER A 16 3.29 18.64 -9.48
CA SER A 16 2.41 17.49 -9.28
C SER A 16 2.03 17.37 -7.79
N TRP A 17 0.71 17.43 -7.53
CA TRP A 17 0.14 17.41 -6.17
C TRP A 17 0.80 18.44 -5.24
N SER A 18 0.92 19.67 -5.75
CA SER A 18 1.60 20.80 -5.07
C SER A 18 3.05 20.52 -4.66
N GLY A 19 3.71 19.57 -5.32
CA GLY A 19 5.08 19.14 -5.06
C GLY A 19 5.20 17.88 -4.17
N THR A 20 4.13 17.44 -3.53
CA THR A 20 4.16 16.29 -2.63
C THR A 20 4.57 15.00 -3.37
N LEU A 21 4.03 14.79 -4.58
CA LEU A 21 4.35 13.60 -5.38
C LEU A 21 5.84 13.55 -5.76
N PHE A 22 6.41 14.70 -6.12
CA PHE A 22 7.83 14.84 -6.42
C PHE A 22 8.71 14.44 -5.22
N HIS A 23 8.37 14.91 -4.03
CA HIS A 23 9.15 14.62 -2.83
C HIS A 23 9.00 13.15 -2.38
N ILE A 24 7.82 12.55 -2.52
CA ILE A 24 7.60 11.11 -2.29
C ILE A 24 8.51 10.30 -3.21
N TYR A 25 8.40 10.54 -4.52
CA TYR A 25 9.14 9.80 -5.54
C TYR A 25 10.66 9.93 -5.38
N THR A 26 11.14 11.17 -5.24
CA THR A 26 12.58 11.45 -5.11
C THR A 26 13.16 10.95 -3.79
N SER A 27 12.36 10.92 -2.72
CA SER A 27 12.79 10.34 -1.44
C SER A 27 12.98 8.82 -1.56
N LEU A 28 12.04 8.11 -2.18
CA LEU A 28 12.14 6.67 -2.41
C LEU A 28 13.26 6.31 -3.39
N ALA A 29 13.49 7.14 -4.41
CA ALA A 29 14.55 6.94 -5.41
C ALA A 29 15.96 6.99 -4.83
N LYS A 30 16.16 7.50 -3.60
CA LYS A 30 17.47 7.50 -2.93
C LYS A 30 18.03 6.09 -2.67
N ALA A 31 17.15 5.10 -2.47
CA ALA A 31 17.53 3.73 -2.12
C ALA A 31 16.87 2.65 -2.98
N ASN A 32 16.05 3.02 -3.95
CA ASN A 32 15.28 2.09 -4.76
C ASN A 32 15.35 2.44 -6.24
N GLU A 33 15.18 1.42 -7.10
CA GLU A 33 14.90 1.62 -8.52
C GLU A 33 13.41 1.93 -8.69
N MET A 34 13.10 3.13 -9.17
CA MET A 34 11.72 3.60 -9.34
C MET A 34 11.30 3.50 -10.80
N VAL A 35 10.21 2.81 -11.08
CA VAL A 35 9.61 2.73 -12.42
C VAL A 35 8.22 3.37 -12.37
N TRP A 36 8.08 4.53 -13.01
CA TRP A 36 6.79 5.22 -13.09
C TRP A 36 5.94 4.61 -14.21
N ILE A 37 4.70 4.23 -13.85
CA ILE A 37 3.70 3.65 -14.73
C ILE A 37 2.40 4.44 -14.55
N GLY A 38 1.70 4.74 -15.63
CA GLY A 38 0.38 5.38 -15.56
C GLY A 38 0.00 6.13 -16.84
N PRO A 39 0.78 7.08 -17.34
CA PRO A 39 0.39 7.87 -18.51
C PRO A 39 0.15 7.05 -19.76
N GLU A 40 0.97 6.04 -20.01
CA GLU A 40 0.82 5.13 -21.14
C GLU A 40 -0.48 4.31 -21.05
N ILE A 41 -0.85 3.84 -19.86
CA ILE A 41 -2.11 3.12 -19.61
C ILE A 41 -3.31 4.05 -19.90
N LEU A 42 -3.26 5.29 -19.38
CA LEU A 42 -4.33 6.26 -19.61
C LEU A 42 -4.42 6.71 -21.08
N ALA A 43 -3.27 6.80 -21.77
CA ALA A 43 -3.25 7.12 -23.19
C ALA A 43 -3.94 6.02 -24.00
N GLU A 44 -3.63 4.75 -23.73
CA GLU A 44 -4.24 3.60 -24.42
C GLU A 44 -5.76 3.54 -24.20
N VAL A 45 -6.21 3.75 -22.95
CA VAL A 45 -7.64 3.81 -22.61
C VAL A 45 -8.33 4.96 -23.34
N ARG A 46 -7.71 6.14 -23.38
CA ARG A 46 -8.24 7.30 -24.09
C ARG A 46 -8.34 7.05 -25.59
N ASP A 47 -7.31 6.49 -26.20
CA ASP A 47 -7.27 6.19 -27.63
C ASP A 47 -8.33 5.15 -28.01
N PHE A 48 -8.51 4.12 -27.17
CA PHE A 48 -9.62 3.18 -27.29
C PHE A 48 -10.98 3.90 -27.30
N HIS A 49 -11.21 4.80 -26.34
CA HIS A 49 -12.46 5.57 -26.25
C HIS A 49 -12.70 6.44 -27.49
N ILE A 50 -11.68 7.18 -27.95
CA ILE A 50 -11.79 8.05 -29.14
C ILE A 50 -12.17 7.23 -30.36
N ASN A 51 -11.55 6.08 -30.57
CA ASN A 51 -11.79 5.21 -31.73
C ASN A 51 -13.16 4.53 -31.69
N ASN A 52 -13.76 4.34 -30.51
CA ASN A 52 -15.04 3.65 -30.31
C ASN A 52 -16.20 4.60 -29.93
N ARG A 53 -16.02 5.92 -29.97
CA ARG A 53 -17.02 6.94 -29.55
C ARG A 53 -18.42 6.78 -30.16
N LYS A 54 -18.53 6.19 -31.33
CA LYS A 54 -19.82 6.04 -32.06
C LYS A 54 -20.64 4.84 -31.57
N GLU A 55 -20.03 3.90 -30.86
CA GLU A 55 -20.63 2.61 -30.54
C GLU A 55 -20.83 2.35 -29.06
N SER A 56 -20.18 3.13 -28.18
CA SER A 56 -20.27 2.90 -26.74
C SER A 56 -20.41 4.22 -25.97
N PRO A 57 -21.45 4.38 -25.11
CA PRO A 57 -21.51 5.47 -24.16
C PRO A 57 -20.32 5.37 -23.19
N PHE A 58 -19.90 6.52 -22.63
CA PHE A 58 -18.89 6.54 -21.58
C PHE A 58 -19.43 5.82 -20.34
N ILE A 59 -18.88 4.65 -20.04
CA ILE A 59 -19.17 3.87 -18.83
C ILE A 59 -17.92 3.91 -17.96
N PRO A 60 -17.87 4.76 -16.92
CA PRO A 60 -16.67 4.97 -16.11
C PRO A 60 -16.12 3.68 -15.48
N GLU A 61 -16.99 2.77 -15.04
CA GLU A 61 -16.58 1.47 -14.48
C GLU A 61 -15.84 0.61 -15.50
N TYR A 62 -16.31 0.56 -16.75
CA TYR A 62 -15.63 -0.16 -17.82
C TYR A 62 -14.21 0.35 -18.06
N TYR A 63 -14.00 1.67 -17.96
CA TYR A 63 -12.65 2.24 -18.09
C TYR A 63 -11.77 1.88 -16.89
N ALA A 64 -12.29 1.85 -15.67
CA ALA A 64 -11.55 1.38 -14.51
C ALA A 64 -11.15 -0.11 -14.63
N MET A 65 -12.05 -0.96 -15.15
CA MET A 65 -11.74 -2.36 -15.46
C MET A 65 -10.64 -2.49 -16.54
N MET A 66 -10.71 -1.68 -17.59
CA MET A 66 -9.72 -1.66 -18.66
C MET A 66 -8.35 -1.21 -18.16
N ILE A 67 -8.31 -0.15 -17.34
CA ILE A 67 -7.09 0.31 -16.66
C ILE A 67 -6.48 -0.82 -15.82
N GLY A 68 -7.28 -1.47 -14.99
CA GLY A 68 -6.82 -2.57 -14.14
C GLY A 68 -6.25 -3.74 -14.96
N LYS A 69 -6.86 -4.09 -16.08
CA LYS A 69 -6.36 -5.13 -16.99
C LYS A 69 -5.03 -4.74 -17.62
N LEU A 70 -4.95 -3.58 -18.25
CA LEU A 70 -3.74 -3.09 -18.92
C LEU A 70 -2.57 -2.97 -17.93
N LEU A 71 -2.83 -2.46 -16.73
CA LEU A 71 -1.82 -2.38 -15.69
C LEU A 71 -1.38 -3.78 -15.24
N SER A 72 -2.31 -4.73 -15.09
CA SER A 72 -1.97 -6.11 -14.75
C SER A 72 -1.07 -6.76 -15.79
N ASP A 73 -1.36 -6.54 -17.07
CA ASP A 73 -0.54 -7.05 -18.18
C ASP A 73 0.84 -6.38 -18.19
N LYS A 74 0.90 -5.07 -17.99
CA LYS A 74 2.15 -4.30 -17.91
C LYS A 74 3.07 -4.76 -16.78
N LEU A 75 2.51 -5.03 -15.60
CA LEU A 75 3.28 -5.49 -14.44
C LEU A 75 3.89 -6.88 -14.64
N ARG A 76 3.33 -7.72 -15.53
CA ARG A 76 3.89 -9.05 -15.86
C ARG A 76 5.11 -8.99 -16.77
N GLU A 77 5.35 -7.85 -17.46
CA GLU A 77 6.49 -7.69 -18.37
C GLU A 77 7.84 -7.61 -17.65
N SER A 78 7.83 -7.30 -16.35
CA SER A 78 9.05 -7.08 -15.55
C SER A 78 8.82 -7.51 -14.11
N HIS A 79 9.90 -7.82 -13.40
CA HIS A 79 9.84 -8.07 -11.97
C HIS A 79 9.78 -6.75 -11.19
N TYR A 80 8.90 -6.68 -10.21
CA TYR A 80 8.80 -5.60 -9.23
C TYR A 80 8.66 -6.20 -7.84
N ASP A 81 9.33 -5.61 -6.86
CA ASP A 81 9.25 -6.04 -5.46
C ASP A 81 8.00 -5.49 -4.78
N ILE A 82 7.63 -4.24 -5.07
CA ILE A 82 6.50 -3.53 -4.46
C ILE A 82 5.84 -2.64 -5.51
N LEU A 83 4.53 -2.49 -5.41
CA LEU A 83 3.73 -1.51 -6.12
C LEU A 83 3.28 -0.42 -5.15
N ILE A 84 3.55 0.85 -5.48
CA ILE A 84 3.08 2.01 -4.74
C ILE A 84 2.12 2.80 -5.62
N TYR A 85 0.92 3.13 -5.10
CA TYR A 85 -0.04 3.92 -5.85
C TYR A 85 -0.63 5.06 -5.02
N ARG A 86 -1.09 6.10 -5.73
CA ARG A 86 -1.86 7.20 -5.19
C ARG A 86 -3.31 7.18 -5.70
N ASP A 87 -3.49 7.00 -7.00
CA ASP A 87 -4.79 7.15 -7.66
C ASP A 87 -5.56 5.81 -7.65
N PHE A 88 -6.64 5.73 -6.88
CA PHE A 88 -7.38 4.50 -6.56
C PHE A 88 -7.90 3.74 -7.79
N TYR A 89 -8.28 4.44 -8.86
CA TYR A 89 -8.85 3.81 -10.05
C TYR A 89 -7.87 2.89 -10.80
N PHE A 90 -6.56 3.03 -10.61
CA PHE A 90 -5.59 2.08 -11.16
C PHE A 90 -5.64 0.71 -10.49
N CYS A 91 -5.93 0.68 -9.20
CA CYS A 91 -5.82 -0.54 -8.40
C CYS A 91 -7.16 -1.24 -8.14
N ALA A 92 -8.30 -0.57 -8.40
CA ALA A 92 -9.62 -1.12 -8.12
C ALA A 92 -9.86 -2.49 -8.76
N TYR A 93 -9.45 -2.68 -10.02
CA TYR A 93 -9.57 -3.94 -10.77
C TYR A 93 -8.21 -4.61 -11.09
N LEU A 94 -7.14 -4.14 -10.45
CA LEU A 94 -5.80 -4.72 -10.62
C LEU A 94 -5.75 -6.18 -10.14
N THR A 95 -5.08 -7.04 -10.91
CA THR A 95 -4.75 -8.42 -10.54
C THR A 95 -3.24 -8.59 -10.56
N THR A 96 -2.64 -8.77 -9.39
CA THR A 96 -1.20 -8.93 -9.21
C THR A 96 -0.90 -9.62 -7.88
N ASP A 97 0.23 -10.32 -7.80
CA ASP A 97 0.78 -10.88 -6.57
C ASP A 97 1.84 -9.95 -5.94
N ILE A 98 2.15 -8.83 -6.60
CA ILE A 98 3.09 -7.82 -6.07
C ILE A 98 2.42 -7.13 -4.88
N PRO A 99 3.10 -6.97 -3.72
CA PRO A 99 2.58 -6.24 -2.59
C PRO A 99 2.21 -4.80 -2.97
N ILE A 100 1.05 -4.37 -2.53
CA ILE A 100 0.48 -3.07 -2.88
C ILE A 100 0.50 -2.14 -1.67
N VAL A 101 1.05 -0.95 -1.84
CA VAL A 101 1.05 0.12 -0.83
C VAL A 101 0.34 1.34 -1.38
N HIS A 102 -0.66 1.83 -0.64
CA HIS A 102 -1.31 3.11 -0.92
C HIS A 102 -0.61 4.24 -0.19
N ILE A 103 -0.46 5.40 -0.84
CA ILE A 103 0.00 6.65 -0.21
C ILE A 103 -1.00 7.76 -0.50
N GLY A 104 -1.53 8.39 0.56
CA GLY A 104 -2.52 9.45 0.44
C GLY A 104 -2.54 10.44 1.61
N ASP A 105 -3.27 11.53 1.44
CA ASP A 105 -3.56 12.52 2.49
C ASP A 105 -5.04 12.58 2.86
N THR A 106 -5.88 11.83 2.14
CA THR A 106 -7.32 11.78 2.34
C THR A 106 -7.89 10.51 1.72
N THR A 107 -9.13 10.17 2.07
CA THR A 107 -9.97 9.21 1.36
C THR A 107 -10.93 9.96 0.43
N PHE A 108 -11.54 9.27 -0.54
CA PHE A 108 -12.56 9.86 -1.41
C PHE A 108 -13.77 10.32 -0.60
N HIS A 109 -14.22 9.53 0.38
CA HIS A 109 -15.34 9.89 1.27
C HIS A 109 -15.13 11.25 1.93
N LEU A 110 -13.95 11.54 2.46
CA LEU A 110 -13.63 12.82 3.08
C LEU A 110 -13.45 13.98 2.07
N PHE A 111 -13.14 13.65 0.82
CA PHE A 111 -12.83 14.65 -0.22
C PHE A 111 -13.97 14.94 -1.19
N LYS A 112 -15.00 14.07 -1.25
CA LYS A 112 -16.09 14.15 -2.22
C LYS A 112 -16.87 15.45 -2.17
N ASP A 113 -17.16 15.98 -0.98
CA ASP A 113 -17.89 17.24 -0.82
C ASP A 113 -17.08 18.43 -1.39
N TYR A 114 -15.75 18.39 -1.30
CA TYR A 114 -14.87 19.37 -1.92
C TYR A 114 -14.90 19.29 -3.45
N LEU A 115 -15.03 18.09 -4.00
CA LEU A 115 -15.09 17.87 -5.46
C LEU A 115 -16.43 18.36 -6.03
N ASN A 116 -17.47 18.49 -5.22
CA ASN A 116 -18.79 18.95 -5.63
C ASN A 116 -19.34 18.17 -6.85
N ILE A 117 -19.22 16.83 -6.81
CA ILE A 117 -19.69 15.95 -7.88
C ILE A 117 -21.21 16.01 -7.93
N GLN A 118 -21.78 16.50 -9.05
CA GLN A 118 -23.23 16.62 -9.24
C GLN A 118 -23.89 15.29 -9.66
N ASP A 119 -23.12 14.41 -10.30
CA ASP A 119 -23.57 13.10 -10.73
C ASP A 119 -23.41 12.09 -9.59
N LYS A 120 -24.55 11.65 -9.04
CA LYS A 120 -24.59 10.72 -7.91
C LYS A 120 -24.12 9.32 -8.30
N GLU A 121 -24.32 8.89 -9.53
CA GLU A 121 -23.84 7.59 -10.00
C GLU A 121 -22.32 7.59 -10.09
N LEU A 122 -21.73 8.67 -10.59
CA LEU A 122 -20.27 8.86 -10.62
C LEU A 122 -19.68 8.93 -9.21
N GLU A 123 -20.34 9.64 -8.29
CA GLU A 123 -19.90 9.70 -6.87
C GLU A 123 -19.88 8.29 -6.25
N ASN A 124 -20.97 7.53 -6.41
CA ASN A 124 -21.06 6.16 -5.90
C ASN A 124 -20.03 5.23 -6.52
N LEU A 125 -19.77 5.39 -7.82
CA LEU A 125 -18.73 4.62 -8.49
C LEU A 125 -17.33 4.95 -7.95
N CYS A 126 -16.99 6.22 -7.76
CA CYS A 126 -15.70 6.61 -7.18
C CYS A 126 -15.53 6.04 -5.76
N GLU A 127 -16.59 6.05 -4.96
CA GLU A 127 -16.63 5.44 -3.63
C GLU A 127 -16.34 3.93 -3.68
N ASP A 128 -16.98 3.20 -4.61
CA ASP A 128 -16.76 1.76 -4.80
C ASP A 128 -15.35 1.46 -5.32
N LEU A 129 -14.84 2.25 -6.26
CA LEU A 129 -13.48 2.08 -6.80
C LEU A 129 -12.42 2.28 -5.72
N GLU A 130 -12.57 3.31 -4.87
CA GLU A 130 -11.64 3.49 -3.75
C GLU A 130 -11.75 2.36 -2.75
N ASN A 131 -12.97 1.96 -2.37
CA ASN A 131 -13.20 0.84 -1.46
C ASN A 131 -12.50 -0.44 -1.95
N ARG A 132 -12.64 -0.78 -3.23
CA ARG A 132 -11.94 -1.93 -3.84
C ARG A 132 -10.43 -1.79 -3.78
N SER A 133 -9.93 -0.58 -4.07
CA SER A 133 -8.50 -0.30 -4.15
C SER A 133 -7.81 -0.40 -2.79
N ILE A 134 -8.37 0.25 -1.76
CA ILE A 134 -7.77 0.26 -0.42
C ILE A 134 -7.84 -1.12 0.28
N HIS A 135 -8.88 -1.94 -0.01
CA HIS A 135 -8.94 -3.30 0.51
C HIS A 135 -7.91 -4.23 -0.13
N LYS A 136 -7.53 -3.99 -1.41
CA LYS A 136 -6.44 -4.72 -2.07
C LYS A 136 -5.07 -4.36 -1.53
N ALA A 137 -4.90 -3.15 -1.01
CA ALA A 137 -3.61 -2.73 -0.49
C ALA A 137 -3.20 -3.57 0.74
N ASN A 138 -1.93 -3.97 0.77
CA ASN A 138 -1.32 -4.62 1.92
C ASN A 138 -1.08 -3.63 3.06
N LYS A 139 -0.67 -2.39 2.72
CA LYS A 139 -0.51 -1.28 3.66
C LYS A 139 -1.05 0.03 3.06
N LEU A 140 -1.63 0.86 3.93
CA LEU A 140 -2.10 2.20 3.59
C LEU A 140 -1.33 3.21 4.44
N LEU A 141 -0.65 4.14 3.79
CA LEU A 141 0.16 5.19 4.41
C LEU A 141 -0.57 6.52 4.22
N TYR A 142 -1.23 6.99 5.27
CA TYR A 142 -1.87 8.30 5.27
C TYR A 142 -1.00 9.32 6.01
N SER A 143 -1.11 10.60 5.60
CA SER A 143 -0.36 11.68 6.25
C SER A 143 -0.94 12.13 7.58
N SER A 144 -2.18 11.71 7.93
CA SER A 144 -2.89 12.16 9.13
C SER A 144 -3.76 11.08 9.76
N GLU A 145 -4.00 11.19 11.08
CA GLU A 145 -4.99 10.37 11.79
C GLU A 145 -6.41 10.61 11.26
N TRP A 146 -6.73 11.80 10.76
CA TRP A 146 -8.03 12.12 10.17
C TRP A 146 -8.37 11.21 8.98
N ALA A 147 -7.43 11.03 8.05
CA ALA A 147 -7.62 10.12 6.91
C ALA A 147 -7.56 8.65 7.32
N LYS A 148 -6.68 8.27 8.28
CA LYS A 148 -6.62 6.92 8.82
C LYS A 148 -7.91 6.48 9.49
N ILE A 149 -8.49 7.34 10.34
CA ILE A 149 -9.74 7.05 11.04
C ILE A 149 -10.85 6.77 10.04
N ASP A 150 -10.97 7.58 8.99
CA ASP A 150 -11.98 7.37 7.96
C ASP A 150 -11.77 6.05 7.19
N ALA A 151 -10.55 5.71 6.84
CA ALA A 151 -10.25 4.41 6.21
C ALA A 151 -10.69 3.23 7.10
N ILE A 152 -10.54 3.33 8.42
CA ILE A 152 -10.94 2.29 9.38
C ILE A 152 -12.44 2.33 9.64
N GLU A 153 -13.01 3.51 9.91
CA GLU A 153 -14.40 3.62 10.38
C GLU A 153 -15.41 3.61 9.23
N HIS A 154 -15.14 4.27 8.12
CA HIS A 154 -16.01 4.31 6.96
C HIS A 154 -15.80 3.10 6.05
N TYR A 155 -14.57 2.89 5.58
CA TYR A 155 -14.24 1.81 4.64
C TYR A 155 -14.01 0.44 5.32
N LYS A 156 -13.98 0.36 6.65
CA LYS A 156 -13.80 -0.89 7.42
C LYS A 156 -12.49 -1.62 7.14
N VAL A 157 -11.44 -0.86 6.82
CA VAL A 157 -10.10 -1.43 6.64
C VAL A 157 -9.54 -1.87 7.99
N ASP A 158 -8.84 -2.99 8.00
CA ASP A 158 -8.12 -3.46 9.18
C ASP A 158 -7.08 -2.42 9.64
N SER A 159 -7.15 -2.05 10.91
CA SER A 159 -6.28 -1.04 11.53
C SER A 159 -4.78 -1.38 11.42
N GLU A 160 -4.41 -2.66 11.38
CA GLU A 160 -3.01 -3.11 11.25
C GLU A 160 -2.43 -2.78 9.87
N LYS A 161 -3.28 -2.62 8.86
CA LYS A 161 -2.86 -2.20 7.53
C LYS A 161 -2.60 -0.71 7.42
N VAL A 162 -3.15 0.12 8.33
CA VAL A 162 -3.16 1.57 8.19
C VAL A 162 -2.12 2.22 9.09
N LYS A 163 -1.17 2.93 8.50
CA LYS A 163 -0.12 3.66 9.22
C LYS A 163 -0.22 5.17 8.93
N VAL A 164 0.08 6.00 9.92
CA VAL A 164 0.23 7.44 9.74
C VAL A 164 1.71 7.78 9.63
N ILE A 165 2.07 8.38 8.51
CA ILE A 165 3.44 8.87 8.24
C ILE A 165 3.32 10.29 7.69
N GLU A 166 3.67 11.27 8.50
CA GLU A 166 3.53 12.69 8.19
C GLU A 166 4.43 13.10 7.02
N PHE A 167 3.89 13.87 6.07
CA PHE A 167 4.67 14.44 4.98
C PHE A 167 5.61 15.56 5.46
N GLY A 168 6.67 15.81 4.70
CA GLY A 168 7.58 16.93 4.88
C GLY A 168 7.17 18.16 4.05
N PRO A 169 7.89 19.30 4.20
CA PRO A 169 7.67 20.50 3.42
C PRO A 169 8.10 20.33 1.97
N ASN A 170 7.35 20.93 1.04
CA ASN A 170 7.68 20.91 -0.39
C ASN A 170 8.67 22.02 -0.75
N LEU A 171 9.81 22.01 -0.05
CA LEU A 171 10.88 22.99 -0.16
C LEU A 171 12.24 22.27 -0.29
N GLU A 172 13.10 22.84 -1.12
CA GLU A 172 14.49 22.40 -1.23
C GLU A 172 15.40 23.28 -0.34
N SER A 173 16.47 22.70 0.18
CA SER A 173 17.57 23.44 0.86
C SER A 173 17.12 24.36 2.00
N ILE A 174 16.38 23.81 2.97
CA ILE A 174 15.90 24.57 4.12
C ILE A 174 17.09 25.03 4.97
N LYS A 175 17.25 26.37 5.09
CA LYS A 175 18.21 27.00 6.00
C LYS A 175 17.44 27.67 7.13
N THR A 176 17.42 27.03 8.28
CA THR A 176 16.85 27.61 9.50
C THR A 176 17.72 28.76 9.98
N CYS A 177 17.11 29.85 10.41
CA CYS A 177 17.80 30.96 11.10
C CYS A 177 16.98 31.41 12.32
N PRO A 178 17.62 31.90 13.38
CA PRO A 178 16.91 32.42 14.54
C PRO A 178 15.91 33.49 14.15
N LYS A 179 14.66 33.39 14.59
CA LYS A 179 13.59 34.33 14.33
C LYS A 179 13.71 35.56 15.22
N LYS A 180 13.46 36.73 14.64
CA LYS A 180 13.18 37.93 15.43
C LYS A 180 11.78 37.81 16.01
N LYS A 181 11.62 38.22 17.29
CA LYS A 181 10.30 38.23 17.92
C LYS A 181 9.41 39.30 17.30
N PRO A 182 8.10 39.04 17.10
CA PRO A 182 7.16 40.12 16.80
C PRO A 182 6.99 41.03 18.01
N ASN A 183 6.62 42.26 17.77
CA ASN A 183 6.24 43.22 18.79
C ASN A 183 5.20 44.21 18.24
N GLN A 184 4.72 45.16 19.05
CA GLN A 184 3.71 46.11 18.61
C GLN A 184 4.15 47.00 17.42
N PHE A 185 5.45 47.17 17.20
CA PHE A 185 5.98 47.97 16.10
C PHE A 185 6.36 47.14 14.87
N HIS A 186 6.35 45.80 14.98
CA HIS A 186 6.80 44.93 13.89
C HIS A 186 6.21 43.51 14.00
N CYS A 187 5.15 43.27 13.26
CA CYS A 187 4.52 41.94 13.11
C CYS A 187 4.31 41.64 11.63
N LYS A 188 4.88 40.55 11.12
CA LYS A 188 4.73 40.12 9.72
C LYS A 188 3.94 38.82 9.65
N LEU A 189 2.85 38.82 8.92
CA LEU A 189 2.03 37.66 8.60
C LEU A 189 2.35 37.16 7.18
N LEU A 190 2.30 35.89 6.99
CA LEU A 190 2.38 35.22 5.69
C LEU A 190 1.10 34.41 5.44
N PHE A 191 0.49 34.59 4.29
CA PHE A 191 -0.57 33.73 3.77
C PHE A 191 -0.07 33.02 2.52
N VAL A 192 -0.23 31.67 2.46
CA VAL A 192 0.16 30.86 1.29
C VAL A 192 -1.01 29.98 0.89
N GLY A 193 -1.52 30.17 -0.32
CA GLY A 193 -2.62 29.35 -0.82
C GLY A 193 -3.06 29.75 -2.23
N THR A 194 -3.37 28.76 -3.06
CA THR A 194 -3.79 28.98 -4.46
C THR A 194 -5.29 29.20 -4.62
N ASN A 195 -6.10 28.70 -3.68
CA ASN A 195 -7.55 28.91 -3.66
C ASN A 195 -7.93 29.93 -2.60
N TRP A 196 -8.14 31.18 -3.02
CA TRP A 196 -8.41 32.31 -2.15
C TRP A 196 -9.54 32.07 -1.14
N ILE A 197 -10.67 31.57 -1.64
CA ILE A 197 -11.89 31.38 -0.83
C ILE A 197 -11.65 30.21 0.14
N MET A 198 -11.24 29.06 -0.38
CA MET A 198 -11.09 27.85 0.43
C MET A 198 -9.98 27.97 1.48
N LYS A 199 -8.92 28.72 1.20
CA LYS A 199 -7.81 28.96 2.15
C LYS A 199 -8.07 30.11 3.11
N GLY A 200 -9.22 30.80 2.98
CA GLY A 200 -9.66 31.85 3.92
C GLY A 200 -8.90 33.14 3.80
N GLY A 201 -8.49 33.53 2.59
CA GLY A 201 -7.67 34.71 2.35
C GLY A 201 -8.30 36.00 2.85
N SER A 202 -9.64 36.17 2.73
CA SER A 202 -10.34 37.33 3.28
C SER A 202 -10.16 37.47 4.79
N LYS A 203 -10.31 36.34 5.53
CA LYS A 203 -10.12 36.31 6.99
C LYS A 203 -8.66 36.64 7.39
N ALA A 204 -7.66 36.25 6.57
CA ALA A 204 -6.27 36.62 6.81
C ALA A 204 -6.05 38.15 6.69
N ILE A 205 -6.66 38.79 5.69
CA ILE A 205 -6.66 40.27 5.54
C ILE A 205 -7.34 40.93 6.73
N GLU A 206 -8.56 40.50 7.07
CA GLU A 206 -9.34 41.01 8.20
C GLU A 206 -8.56 40.89 9.52
N THR A 207 -7.81 39.79 9.72
CA THR A 207 -6.92 39.63 10.89
C THR A 207 -5.81 40.67 10.91
N CYS A 208 -5.21 40.97 9.75
CA CYS A 208 -4.20 42.03 9.66
C CYS A 208 -4.79 43.41 10.02
N TYR A 209 -5.99 43.74 9.54
CA TYR A 209 -6.68 44.98 9.92
C TYR A 209 -7.01 45.01 11.42
N ALA A 210 -7.56 43.92 11.98
CA ALA A 210 -7.86 43.85 13.41
C ALA A 210 -6.62 44.05 14.30
N LEU A 211 -5.45 43.55 13.91
CA LEU A 211 -4.20 43.81 14.61
C LEU A 211 -3.80 45.27 14.55
N ARG A 212 -3.95 45.93 13.39
CA ARG A 212 -3.63 47.34 13.21
C ARG A 212 -4.58 48.25 14.01
N GLU A 213 -5.87 47.93 14.07
CA GLU A 213 -6.85 48.61 14.93
C GLU A 213 -6.50 48.54 16.42
N LYS A 214 -5.85 47.43 16.84
CA LYS A 214 -5.33 47.25 18.21
C LYS A 214 -3.93 47.88 18.42
N GLY A 215 -3.42 48.65 17.46
CA GLY A 215 -2.15 49.38 17.56
C GLY A 215 -0.90 48.55 17.25
N ILE A 216 -1.05 47.35 16.71
CA ILE A 216 0.09 46.54 16.26
C ILE A 216 0.40 46.90 14.80
N ASN A 217 1.62 47.29 14.50
CA ASN A 217 2.07 47.54 13.13
C ASN A 217 2.26 46.20 12.39
N CYS A 218 1.17 45.73 11.79
CA CYS A 218 1.11 44.45 11.09
C CYS A 218 1.24 44.61 9.57
N GLU A 219 2.06 43.79 8.96
CA GLU A 219 2.19 43.62 7.50
C GLU A 219 1.72 42.24 7.11
N LEU A 220 1.03 42.07 5.96
CA LEU A 220 0.62 40.78 5.42
C LEU A 220 1.22 40.55 4.04
N THR A 221 1.89 39.43 3.85
CA THR A 221 2.32 38.95 2.53
C THR A 221 1.42 37.80 2.08
N ILE A 222 0.85 37.90 0.89
CA ILE A 222 -0.04 36.93 0.26
C ILE A 222 0.70 36.28 -0.89
N VAL A 223 0.71 34.93 -0.93
CA VAL A 223 1.37 34.15 -1.99
C VAL A 223 0.41 33.11 -2.56
N GLY A 224 0.39 32.98 -3.89
CA GLY A 224 -0.30 31.93 -4.64
C GLY A 224 -1.73 32.24 -5.03
N SER A 225 -2.27 33.39 -4.61
CA SER A 225 -3.60 33.86 -5.00
C SER A 225 -3.68 35.39 -4.91
N SER A 226 -4.76 35.94 -5.45
CA SER A 226 -5.02 37.38 -5.40
C SER A 226 -6.31 37.67 -4.63
N PRO A 227 -6.33 38.72 -3.81
CA PRO A 227 -7.55 39.19 -3.16
C PRO A 227 -8.64 39.53 -4.16
N LEU A 228 -9.90 39.23 -3.82
CA LEU A 228 -11.07 39.57 -4.65
C LEU A 228 -11.46 41.05 -4.54
N ASN A 229 -11.11 41.69 -3.42
CA ASN A 229 -11.44 43.06 -3.15
C ASN A 229 -10.19 43.94 -3.16
N ARG A 230 -10.39 45.29 -3.23
CA ARG A 230 -9.31 46.27 -3.13
C ARG A 230 -8.63 46.15 -1.77
N ILE A 231 -7.30 46.18 -1.78
CA ILE A 231 -6.43 46.08 -0.60
C ILE A 231 -5.64 47.40 -0.40
N ASP A 232 -5.14 47.58 0.82
CA ASP A 232 -4.17 48.66 1.12
C ASP A 232 -2.74 48.17 0.87
N GLU A 233 -2.16 48.60 -0.24
CA GLU A 233 -0.82 48.18 -0.67
C GLU A 233 0.33 48.74 0.22
N GLN A 234 0.03 49.63 1.18
CA GLN A 234 1.04 50.11 2.11
C GLN A 234 1.55 49.04 3.07
N PHE A 235 0.70 48.10 3.44
CA PHE A 235 1.04 47.02 4.37
C PHE A 235 0.58 45.61 3.93
N ILE A 236 -0.02 45.48 2.76
CA ILE A 236 -0.38 44.19 2.15
C ILE A 236 0.38 44.04 0.83
N LYS A 237 1.24 43.00 0.75
CA LYS A 237 1.98 42.65 -0.47
C LYS A 237 1.41 41.38 -1.06
N VAL A 238 1.28 41.34 -2.40
CA VAL A 238 0.72 40.19 -3.10
C VAL A 238 1.69 39.63 -4.14
N TYR A 239 1.93 38.33 -4.09
CA TYR A 239 2.66 37.56 -5.06
C TYR A 239 1.67 36.51 -5.63
N PRO A 240 0.94 36.78 -6.72
CA PRO A 240 -0.08 35.88 -7.26
C PRO A 240 0.49 34.50 -7.64
N PHE A 241 1.75 34.50 -8.05
CA PHE A 241 2.49 33.28 -8.39
C PHE A 241 3.98 33.47 -8.11
N ILE A 242 4.62 32.42 -7.57
CA ILE A 242 6.08 32.31 -7.44
C ILE A 242 6.48 30.99 -8.09
N ASP A 243 7.32 31.06 -9.13
CA ASP A 243 7.79 29.85 -9.84
C ASP A 243 8.89 29.14 -9.02
N LYS A 244 8.49 28.06 -8.35
CA LYS A 244 9.40 27.22 -7.57
C LYS A 244 10.37 26.39 -8.43
N ASN A 245 10.31 26.44 -9.77
CA ASN A 245 11.30 25.79 -10.64
C ASN A 245 12.55 26.67 -10.81
N THR A 246 12.44 27.98 -10.61
CA THR A 246 13.57 28.91 -10.73
C THR A 246 14.31 29.05 -9.41
N MET A 247 15.62 29.36 -9.48
CA MET A 247 16.42 29.63 -8.26
C MET A 247 15.93 30.89 -7.55
N GLU A 248 15.56 31.89 -8.31
CA GLU A 248 15.02 33.18 -7.81
C GLU A 248 13.70 32.95 -7.07
N GLY A 249 12.79 32.14 -7.65
CA GLY A 249 11.51 31.83 -7.03
C GLY A 249 11.65 31.00 -5.76
N LYS A 250 12.55 29.99 -5.75
CA LYS A 250 12.88 29.23 -4.55
C LYS A 250 13.44 30.11 -3.43
N GLU A 251 14.38 30.98 -3.74
CA GLU A 251 14.99 31.88 -2.75
C GLU A 251 13.99 32.91 -2.23
N LEU A 252 13.17 33.50 -3.11
CA LEU A 252 12.11 34.43 -2.71
C LEU A 252 11.12 33.74 -1.76
N PHE A 253 10.67 32.54 -2.10
CA PHE A 253 9.73 31.79 -1.29
C PHE A 253 10.31 31.46 0.10
N ALA A 254 11.57 31.02 0.15
CA ALA A 254 12.30 30.79 1.39
C ALA A 254 12.50 32.07 2.21
N GLN A 255 12.81 33.21 1.55
CA GLN A 255 12.94 34.51 2.19
C GLN A 255 11.63 34.94 2.87
N LEU A 256 10.48 34.76 2.20
CA LEU A 256 9.18 35.11 2.76
C LEU A 256 8.89 34.35 4.06
N TYR A 257 9.19 33.04 4.13
CA TYR A 257 9.10 32.31 5.39
C TYR A 257 10.11 32.79 6.44
N ARG A 258 11.35 33.05 6.05
CA ARG A 258 12.39 33.57 7.00
C ARG A 258 12.03 34.91 7.63
N GLU A 259 11.41 35.79 6.86
CA GLU A 259 11.03 37.13 7.33
C GLU A 259 9.73 37.18 8.11
N SER A 260 8.85 36.19 7.93
CA SER A 260 7.54 36.17 8.56
C SER A 260 7.59 35.70 10.01
N HIS A 261 6.70 36.25 10.84
CA HIS A 261 6.53 35.86 12.23
C HIS A 261 5.48 34.76 12.37
N PHE A 262 4.39 34.86 11.67
CA PHE A 262 3.31 33.87 11.69
C PHE A 262 2.87 33.50 10.27
N LEU A 263 2.55 32.24 10.07
CA LEU A 263 1.73 31.80 8.93
C LEU A 263 0.27 31.85 9.34
N ILE A 264 -0.59 32.48 8.54
CA ILE A 264 -2.03 32.53 8.77
C ILE A 264 -2.77 31.95 7.57
N VAL A 265 -3.39 30.77 7.74
CA VAL A 265 -4.20 30.10 6.72
C VAL A 265 -5.48 29.58 7.37
N PRO A 266 -6.50 30.44 7.54
CA PRO A 266 -7.78 30.08 8.17
C PRO A 266 -8.65 29.31 7.18
N THR A 267 -8.14 28.18 6.70
CA THR A 267 -8.73 27.35 5.63
C THR A 267 -10.09 26.77 6.02
N LEU A 268 -10.99 26.67 5.04
CA LEU A 268 -12.29 25.99 5.21
C LEU A 268 -12.17 24.48 5.06
N PHE A 269 -11.18 24.02 4.28
CA PHE A 269 -10.88 22.61 4.06
C PHE A 269 -9.41 22.42 3.68
N ASP A 270 -8.77 21.40 4.24
CA ASP A 270 -7.42 20.98 3.86
C ASP A 270 -7.22 19.50 4.22
N CYS A 271 -6.77 18.68 3.28
CA CYS A 271 -6.51 17.26 3.55
C CYS A 271 -5.33 17.06 4.51
N TYR A 272 -4.30 17.92 4.41
CA TYR A 272 -3.12 17.86 5.27
C TYR A 272 -2.60 19.25 5.63
N GLY A 273 -2.36 20.11 4.62
CA GLY A 273 -1.85 21.45 4.82
C GLY A 273 -0.34 21.55 4.78
N ILE A 274 0.25 21.18 3.65
CA ILE A 274 1.71 21.12 3.46
C ILE A 274 2.42 22.44 3.82
N VAL A 275 1.75 23.59 3.64
CA VAL A 275 2.27 24.92 3.97
C VAL A 275 2.61 25.09 5.47
N PHE A 276 1.94 24.34 6.34
CA PHE A 276 2.23 24.31 7.77
C PHE A 276 3.52 23.56 8.08
N CYS A 277 3.85 22.51 7.31
CA CYS A 277 5.17 21.87 7.38
C CYS A 277 6.27 22.81 6.88
N GLU A 278 5.99 23.58 5.81
CA GLU A 278 6.90 24.60 5.28
C GLU A 278 7.18 25.69 6.34
N ALA A 279 6.13 26.16 7.01
CA ALA A 279 6.26 27.14 8.09
C ALA A 279 7.07 26.57 9.28
N ALA A 280 6.77 25.36 9.71
CA ALA A 280 7.49 24.70 10.80
C ALA A 280 8.99 24.56 10.51
N ALA A 281 9.36 24.26 9.27
CA ALA A 281 10.76 24.16 8.84
C ALA A 281 11.54 25.46 9.01
N TYR A 282 10.86 26.61 8.95
CA TYR A 282 11.45 27.93 9.21
C TYR A 282 11.16 28.47 10.61
N GLY A 283 10.59 27.68 11.51
CA GLY A 283 10.23 28.12 12.85
C GLY A 283 9.18 29.23 12.85
N VAL A 284 8.22 29.17 11.92
CA VAL A 284 7.09 30.10 11.83
C VAL A 284 5.87 29.43 12.45
N PRO A 285 5.40 29.85 13.64
CA PRO A 285 4.17 29.36 14.21
C PRO A 285 2.98 29.63 13.29
N SER A 286 2.09 28.66 13.18
CA SER A 286 0.96 28.71 12.26
C SER A 286 -0.36 28.98 12.98
N LEU A 287 -1.22 29.82 12.37
CA LEU A 287 -2.62 30.00 12.78
C LEU A 287 -3.52 29.43 11.70
N ALA A 288 -4.34 28.44 12.05
CA ALA A 288 -5.21 27.74 11.13
C ALA A 288 -6.56 27.39 11.73
N ALA A 289 -7.54 27.10 10.90
CA ALA A 289 -8.77 26.47 11.34
C ALA A 289 -8.56 24.97 11.61
N ASN A 290 -9.22 24.42 12.62
CA ASN A 290 -9.18 23.01 12.94
C ASN A 290 -10.12 22.23 12.00
N VAL A 291 -9.63 21.89 10.81
CA VAL A 291 -10.35 21.16 9.76
C VAL A 291 -9.45 20.10 9.13
N GLY A 292 -10.04 18.98 8.68
CA GLY A 292 -9.33 17.93 7.96
C GLY A 292 -8.09 17.42 8.69
N GLY A 293 -6.99 17.27 7.96
CA GLY A 293 -5.71 16.79 8.49
C GLY A 293 -4.82 17.83 9.14
N VAL A 294 -5.26 19.12 9.24
CA VAL A 294 -4.42 20.23 9.77
C VAL A 294 -3.97 19.98 11.20
N GLY A 295 -4.83 19.35 12.02
CA GLY A 295 -4.52 18.97 13.40
C GLY A 295 -3.38 17.96 13.56
N GLN A 296 -2.98 17.29 12.48
CA GLN A 296 -1.80 16.43 12.51
C GLN A 296 -0.50 17.23 12.61
N ILE A 297 -0.47 18.43 12.00
CA ILE A 297 0.72 19.26 11.93
C ILE A 297 0.77 20.25 13.09
N ILE A 298 -0.33 20.96 13.33
CA ILE A 298 -0.41 22.03 14.32
C ILE A 298 -0.91 21.50 15.65
N ARG A 299 -0.12 21.68 16.70
CA ARG A 299 -0.49 21.46 18.09
C ARG A 299 -0.75 22.80 18.75
N SER A 300 -2.03 23.03 19.09
CA SER A 300 -2.46 24.35 19.60
C SER A 300 -1.76 24.72 20.89
N GLY A 301 -1.09 25.90 20.91
CA GLY A 301 -0.31 26.38 22.04
C GLY A 301 1.14 25.85 22.11
N GLU A 302 1.53 24.90 21.25
CA GLU A 302 2.89 24.35 21.19
C GLU A 302 3.67 24.90 20.00
N ASN A 303 3.20 24.68 18.76
CA ASN A 303 3.86 25.12 17.52
C ASN A 303 3.01 26.05 16.67
N GLY A 304 1.83 26.45 17.18
CA GLY A 304 0.88 27.31 16.51
C GLY A 304 -0.46 27.31 17.23
N PHE A 305 -1.53 27.71 16.52
CA PHE A 305 -2.89 27.75 17.05
C PHE A 305 -3.90 27.15 16.07
N LEU A 306 -4.68 26.18 16.54
CA LEU A 306 -5.83 25.65 15.86
C LEU A 306 -7.08 26.30 16.43
N LEU A 307 -7.82 27.02 15.61
CA LEU A 307 -9.03 27.71 16.01
C LEU A 307 -10.26 27.01 15.43
N SER A 308 -11.42 27.25 16.05
CA SER A 308 -12.67 26.77 15.46
C SER A 308 -12.85 27.35 14.05
N PRO A 309 -13.37 26.57 13.07
CA PRO A 309 -13.69 27.11 11.74
C PRO A 309 -14.63 28.34 11.79
N LYS A 310 -15.42 28.48 12.87
CA LYS A 310 -16.34 29.60 13.10
C LYS A 310 -15.66 30.83 13.71
N THR A 311 -14.39 30.74 14.13
CA THR A 311 -13.66 31.86 14.71
C THR A 311 -13.48 32.96 13.65
N ASP A 312 -13.80 34.19 14.03
CA ASP A 312 -13.63 35.37 13.19
C ASP A 312 -12.17 35.88 13.18
N ALA A 313 -11.91 36.91 12.42
CA ALA A 313 -10.60 37.52 12.31
C ALA A 313 -10.07 38.10 13.64
N THR A 314 -10.97 38.59 14.50
CA THR A 314 -10.62 39.13 15.82
C THR A 314 -10.02 38.04 16.71
N GLY A 315 -10.61 36.81 16.70
CA GLY A 315 -10.07 35.68 17.46
C GLY A 315 -8.68 35.26 17.00
N TYR A 316 -8.38 35.31 15.69
CA TYR A 316 -7.02 35.07 15.16
C TYR A 316 -6.07 36.20 15.63
N ALA A 317 -6.49 37.45 15.60
CA ALA A 317 -5.67 38.59 16.07
C ALA A 317 -5.37 38.46 17.56
N GLU A 318 -6.34 38.05 18.39
CA GLU A 318 -6.14 37.86 19.84
C GLU A 318 -5.07 36.81 20.17
N CYS A 319 -4.99 35.70 19.41
CA CYS A 319 -3.91 34.72 19.59
C CYS A 319 -2.52 35.35 19.38
N ILE A 320 -2.38 36.20 18.38
CA ILE A 320 -1.12 36.92 18.09
C ILE A 320 -0.83 37.92 19.19
N ILE A 321 -1.81 38.73 19.62
CA ILE A 321 -1.69 39.73 20.70
C ILE A 321 -1.21 39.05 21.98
N GLN A 322 -1.90 37.99 22.41
CA GLN A 322 -1.52 37.22 23.60
C GLN A 322 -0.11 36.64 23.51
N THR A 323 0.31 36.18 22.31
CA THR A 323 1.65 35.64 22.09
C THR A 323 2.72 36.74 22.30
N ILE A 324 2.43 37.98 21.84
CA ILE A 324 3.32 39.13 22.03
C ILE A 324 3.36 39.58 23.50
N GLU A 325 2.20 39.71 24.12
CA GLU A 325 2.06 40.20 25.51
C GLU A 325 2.68 39.21 26.52
N LYS A 326 2.48 37.89 26.33
CA LYS A 326 3.01 36.85 27.21
C LYS A 326 4.44 36.44 26.86
N ASP A 327 5.04 37.01 25.84
CA ASP A 327 6.39 36.71 25.33
C ASP A 327 6.60 35.21 25.02
N THR A 328 5.58 34.53 24.50
CA THR A 328 5.62 33.08 24.22
C THR A 328 6.07 32.73 22.80
N TYR A 329 6.28 33.71 21.93
CA TYR A 329 6.62 33.50 20.52
C TYR A 329 7.83 32.60 20.32
N ARG A 330 8.90 32.76 21.12
CA ARG A 330 10.12 31.99 20.97
C ARG A 330 9.88 30.51 21.26
N ALA A 331 9.11 30.21 22.30
CA ALA A 331 8.75 28.83 22.60
C ALA A 331 7.97 28.17 21.46
N LEU A 332 7.00 28.88 20.87
CA LEU A 332 6.24 28.39 19.71
C LEU A 332 7.15 28.15 18.49
N SER A 333 8.06 29.08 18.21
CA SER A 333 9.00 28.98 17.09
C SER A 333 9.98 27.83 17.27
N ASP A 334 10.58 27.67 18.45
CA ASP A 334 11.51 26.59 18.76
C ASP A 334 10.80 25.21 18.70
N SER A 335 9.55 25.14 19.19
CA SER A 335 8.73 23.93 19.10
C SER A 335 8.37 23.56 17.65
N ALA A 336 8.07 24.55 16.79
CA ALA A 336 7.83 24.32 15.38
C ALA A 336 9.06 23.71 14.69
N ILE A 337 10.27 24.21 14.96
CA ILE A 337 11.53 23.65 14.46
C ILE A 337 11.75 22.23 14.99
N ALA A 338 11.46 21.97 16.26
CA ALA A 338 11.60 20.65 16.86
C ALA A 338 10.66 19.64 16.22
N ASP A 339 9.41 20.03 15.93
CA ASP A 339 8.44 19.18 15.22
C ASP A 339 8.89 18.89 13.78
N PHE A 340 9.36 19.90 13.06
CA PHE A 340 9.96 19.69 11.75
C PHE A 340 11.09 18.66 11.81
N SER A 341 12.03 18.82 12.74
CA SER A 341 13.19 17.93 12.84
C SER A 341 12.82 16.50 13.20
N LYS A 342 11.80 16.31 14.04
CA LYS A 342 11.41 14.98 14.56
C LYS A 342 10.45 14.20 13.66
N ARG A 343 9.56 14.88 12.92
CA ARG A 343 8.47 14.19 12.23
C ARG A 343 8.02 14.82 10.91
N LEU A 344 8.07 16.15 10.75
CA LEU A 344 7.52 16.85 9.59
C LEU A 344 8.58 17.09 8.51
N ASN A 345 9.33 16.08 8.14
CA ASN A 345 10.35 16.16 7.09
C ASN A 345 10.48 14.88 6.26
N TRP A 346 10.93 15.03 5.01
CA TRP A 346 11.00 13.93 4.06
C TRP A 346 12.03 12.84 4.40
N ASN A 347 13.03 13.11 5.24
CA ASN A 347 13.96 12.07 5.67
C ASN A 347 13.29 11.13 6.68
N VAL A 348 12.59 11.69 7.67
CA VAL A 348 11.81 10.88 8.64
C VAL A 348 10.68 10.13 7.93
N TRP A 349 10.00 10.78 6.97
CA TRP A 349 9.00 10.11 6.13
C TRP A 349 9.60 8.92 5.38
N PHE A 350 10.78 9.12 4.76
CA PHE A 350 11.49 8.08 4.04
C PHE A 350 11.86 6.91 4.96
N GLU A 351 12.48 7.18 6.11
CA GLU A 351 12.87 6.14 7.08
C GLU A 351 11.65 5.30 7.51
N LYS A 352 10.59 5.94 8.00
CA LYS A 352 9.36 5.25 8.41
C LYS A 352 8.71 4.45 7.27
N THR A 353 8.73 5.00 6.05
CA THR A 353 8.18 4.31 4.89
C THR A 353 9.03 3.09 4.54
N MET A 354 10.35 3.20 4.52
CA MET A 354 11.24 2.07 4.27
C MET A 354 11.10 0.96 5.30
N ASP A 355 10.85 1.30 6.57
CA ASP A 355 10.55 0.30 7.61
C ASP A 355 9.31 -0.50 7.24
N VAL A 356 8.20 0.17 6.84
CA VAL A 356 6.96 -0.51 6.43
C VAL A 356 7.18 -1.36 5.16
N LEU A 357 7.93 -0.86 4.16
CA LEU A 357 8.22 -1.64 2.97
C LEU A 357 9.08 -2.86 3.27
N SER A 358 10.03 -2.74 4.21
CA SER A 358 10.89 -3.84 4.65
C SER A 358 10.09 -4.89 5.44
N GLU A 359 9.17 -4.49 6.31
CA GLU A 359 8.24 -5.38 7.00
C GLU A 359 7.44 -6.22 5.98
N LEU A 360 6.85 -5.57 4.96
CA LEU A 360 6.10 -6.26 3.91
C LEU A 360 6.95 -7.28 3.15
N MET A 361 8.20 -6.95 2.84
CA MET A 361 9.11 -7.88 2.17
C MET A 361 9.49 -9.06 3.06
N THR A 362 9.59 -8.83 4.38
CA THR A 362 9.88 -9.89 5.35
C THR A 362 8.65 -10.79 5.53
N GLU A 363 7.45 -10.22 5.69
CA GLU A 363 6.19 -10.96 5.76
C GLU A 363 5.99 -11.86 4.54
N GLN A 364 6.36 -11.41 3.33
CA GLN A 364 6.34 -12.25 2.13
C GLN A 364 7.37 -13.37 2.18
N ASN A 365 8.57 -13.12 2.68
CA ASN A 365 9.63 -14.13 2.78
C ASN A 365 9.36 -15.14 3.89
N ASP A 366 8.53 -14.80 4.88
CA ASP A 366 8.09 -15.73 5.94
C ASP A 366 6.86 -16.55 5.54
N THR A 367 6.16 -16.19 4.45
CA THR A 367 5.04 -16.97 3.91
C THR A 367 5.58 -18.05 2.98
N TYR A 368 6.06 -19.11 3.54
CA TYR A 368 6.49 -20.30 2.79
C TYR A 368 5.63 -21.50 3.16
N ILE A 369 5.49 -22.43 2.20
CA ILE A 369 4.88 -23.73 2.46
C ILE A 369 5.99 -24.68 2.91
N PRO A 370 5.90 -25.27 4.13
CA PRO A 370 6.87 -26.25 4.57
C PRO A 370 6.84 -27.49 3.66
N VAL A 371 7.99 -27.85 3.11
CA VAL A 371 8.19 -29.05 2.31
C VAL A 371 9.07 -30.02 3.09
N TYR A 372 8.54 -31.18 3.36
CA TYR A 372 9.26 -32.28 3.98
C TYR A 372 9.61 -33.31 2.92
N ALA A 373 10.86 -33.28 2.48
CA ALA A 373 11.36 -34.18 1.45
C ALA A 373 11.86 -35.49 2.07
N LEU A 374 11.18 -36.58 1.78
CA LEU A 374 11.54 -37.93 2.24
C LEU A 374 12.66 -38.47 1.34
N SER A 375 13.88 -38.62 1.87
CA SER A 375 15.05 -39.04 1.10
C SER A 375 15.82 -40.15 1.79
N LYS A 376 16.16 -41.24 1.04
CA LYS A 376 16.87 -42.41 1.55
C LYS A 376 18.37 -42.17 1.77
N LYS A 377 18.99 -41.24 1.05
CA LYS A 377 20.47 -41.05 1.00
C LYS A 377 20.94 -39.60 1.19
N GLY A 378 20.11 -38.72 1.71
CA GLY A 378 20.49 -37.31 1.87
C GLY A 378 20.84 -36.64 0.52
N GLN A 379 20.17 -37.03 -0.55
CA GLN A 379 20.55 -36.64 -1.90
C GLN A 379 20.26 -35.18 -2.20
N THR A 380 21.21 -34.50 -2.80
CA THR A 380 21.17 -33.09 -3.18
C THR A 380 20.23 -32.79 -4.35
N HIS A 381 19.67 -33.82 -5.01
CA HIS A 381 18.80 -33.64 -6.20
C HIS A 381 17.53 -32.87 -5.84
N ILE A 382 16.82 -33.28 -4.80
CA ILE A 382 15.56 -32.66 -4.41
C ILE A 382 15.73 -31.18 -4.07
N LEU A 383 16.85 -30.79 -3.43
CA LEU A 383 17.15 -29.39 -3.14
C LEU A 383 17.34 -28.55 -4.40
N LYS A 384 17.79 -29.17 -5.52
CA LYS A 384 17.93 -28.47 -6.80
C LYS A 384 16.60 -28.13 -7.43
N GLU A 385 15.57 -28.99 -7.26
CA GLU A 385 14.22 -28.75 -7.76
C GLU A 385 13.57 -27.54 -7.10
N PHE A 386 13.84 -27.31 -5.82
CA PHE A 386 13.31 -26.19 -5.06
C PHE A 386 14.20 -24.94 -5.07
N LYS A 387 15.40 -25.02 -5.70
CA LYS A 387 16.30 -23.87 -5.79
C LYS A 387 15.67 -22.73 -6.60
N GLY A 388 15.64 -21.51 -6.01
CA GLY A 388 15.05 -20.34 -6.64
C GLY A 388 13.52 -20.27 -6.54
N LYS A 389 12.91 -21.08 -5.66
CA LYS A 389 11.48 -21.09 -5.35
C LYS A 389 11.27 -20.66 -3.89
N PRO A 390 11.18 -19.34 -3.62
CA PRO A 390 11.09 -18.79 -2.26
C PRO A 390 9.80 -19.18 -1.54
N GLU A 391 8.76 -19.59 -2.27
CA GLU A 391 7.50 -20.07 -1.74
C GLU A 391 7.62 -21.38 -0.95
N PHE A 392 8.78 -22.02 -0.92
CA PHE A 392 9.02 -23.27 -0.21
C PHE A 392 10.16 -23.17 0.81
N LYS A 393 9.92 -23.77 1.99
CA LYS A 393 10.98 -24.05 2.97
C LYS A 393 11.19 -25.56 3.06
N VAL A 394 12.25 -26.05 2.44
CA VAL A 394 12.53 -27.48 2.32
C VAL A 394 13.32 -27.99 3.51
N LYS A 395 12.81 -29.06 4.14
CA LYS A 395 13.49 -29.83 5.17
C LYS A 395 13.60 -31.28 4.70
N ILE A 396 14.80 -31.81 4.68
CA ILE A 396 15.03 -33.21 4.34
C ILE A 396 14.76 -34.05 5.58
N ILE A 397 13.90 -35.06 5.43
CA ILE A 397 13.63 -36.10 6.41
C ILE A 397 14.34 -37.36 5.92
N GLN A 398 15.24 -37.87 6.76
CA GLN A 398 15.95 -39.09 6.42
C GLN A 398 14.98 -40.30 6.51
N ASP A 399 14.71 -40.92 5.36
CA ASP A 399 13.97 -42.16 5.26
C ASP A 399 14.97 -43.33 5.35
N SER A 400 14.99 -44.01 6.47
CA SER A 400 15.89 -45.17 6.71
C SER A 400 15.38 -46.48 6.08
N SER A 401 14.27 -46.41 5.33
CA SER A 401 13.66 -47.59 4.74
C SER A 401 14.56 -48.29 3.72
N SER A 402 14.68 -49.62 3.82
CA SER A 402 15.14 -50.51 2.72
C SER A 402 14.09 -50.49 1.59
N ASP A 403 14.50 -50.77 0.34
CA ASP A 403 13.67 -50.63 -0.87
C ASP A 403 12.27 -51.30 -0.85
N ASN A 404 11.94 -52.06 0.18
CA ASN A 404 10.66 -52.77 0.33
C ASN A 404 9.96 -52.58 1.67
N ASN A 405 10.39 -51.64 2.53
CA ASN A 405 9.80 -51.48 3.86
C ASN A 405 8.90 -50.23 3.96
N SER A 406 7.62 -50.39 3.63
CA SER A 406 6.59 -49.34 3.70
C SER A 406 6.39 -48.84 5.14
N LEU A 407 6.60 -49.67 6.17
CA LEU A 407 6.41 -49.30 7.58
C LEU A 407 7.44 -48.23 8.04
N GLU A 408 8.71 -48.36 7.62
CA GLU A 408 9.73 -47.36 7.95
C GLU A 408 9.45 -46.01 7.29
N SER A 409 9.01 -46.03 6.01
CA SER A 409 8.59 -44.79 5.33
C SER A 409 7.36 -44.16 6.00
N TRP A 410 6.38 -44.98 6.47
CA TRP A 410 5.25 -44.48 7.24
C TRP A 410 5.68 -43.82 8.55
N ASN A 411 6.61 -44.43 9.27
CA ASN A 411 7.18 -43.84 10.51
C ASN A 411 7.83 -42.50 10.25
N SER A 412 8.51 -42.31 9.10
CA SER A 412 9.07 -41.01 8.69
C SER A 412 7.98 -39.96 8.43
N ILE A 413 6.84 -40.36 7.85
CA ILE A 413 5.66 -39.52 7.67
C ILE A 413 5.07 -39.13 9.03
N VAL A 414 4.86 -40.07 9.94
CA VAL A 414 4.36 -39.81 11.29
C VAL A 414 5.27 -38.84 12.06
N GLN A 415 6.59 -39.02 11.95
CA GLN A 415 7.54 -38.07 12.54
C GLN A 415 7.42 -36.67 11.92
N THR A 416 7.24 -36.59 10.61
CA THR A 416 7.03 -35.33 9.90
C THR A 416 5.78 -34.60 10.39
N ILE A 417 4.66 -35.31 10.57
CA ILE A 417 3.42 -34.74 11.08
C ILE A 417 3.59 -34.21 12.52
N LYS A 418 4.33 -34.91 13.37
CA LYS A 418 4.65 -34.42 14.73
C LYS A 418 5.42 -33.11 14.70
N ILE A 419 6.43 -33.00 13.83
CA ILE A 419 7.21 -31.78 13.63
C ILE A 419 6.30 -30.64 13.12
N ALA A 420 5.40 -30.91 12.17
CA ALA A 420 4.47 -29.94 11.66
C ALA A 420 3.52 -29.39 12.74
N ILE A 421 3.03 -30.25 13.62
CA ILE A 421 2.19 -29.85 14.76
C ILE A 421 2.98 -28.96 15.75
N GLU A 422 4.22 -29.33 16.07
CA GLU A 422 5.09 -28.54 16.95
C GLU A 422 5.36 -27.15 16.37
N ASN A 423 5.53 -27.06 15.02
CA ASN A 423 5.72 -25.80 14.31
C ASN A 423 4.41 -25.00 14.10
N LYS A 424 3.24 -25.59 14.41
CA LYS A 424 1.90 -25.05 14.12
C LYS A 424 1.63 -24.87 12.62
N ASP A 425 2.20 -25.74 11.80
CA ASP A 425 1.96 -25.71 10.35
C ASP A 425 0.52 -26.15 10.06
N GLU A 426 -0.26 -25.31 9.36
CA GLU A 426 -1.62 -25.65 8.95
C GLU A 426 -1.67 -26.45 7.64
N VAL A 427 -0.63 -26.32 6.82
CA VAL A 427 -0.45 -27.01 5.56
C VAL A 427 1.03 -27.38 5.39
N ILE A 428 1.28 -28.59 4.93
CA ILE A 428 2.63 -29.08 4.60
C ILE A 428 2.64 -29.77 3.25
N ILE A 429 3.81 -29.92 2.65
CA ILE A 429 4.02 -30.76 1.48
C ILE A 429 4.91 -31.92 1.86
N LEU A 430 4.43 -33.14 1.63
CA LEU A 430 5.23 -34.36 1.62
C LEU A 430 5.74 -34.58 0.21
N CYS A 431 7.06 -34.59 0.04
CA CYS A 431 7.68 -34.72 -1.26
C CYS A 431 8.61 -35.95 -1.31
N LYS A 432 8.47 -36.79 -2.32
CA LYS A 432 9.36 -37.92 -2.53
C LYS A 432 10.63 -37.51 -3.26
N GLU A 433 11.71 -38.23 -3.06
CA GLU A 433 13.04 -37.92 -3.63
C GLU A 433 13.05 -37.83 -5.15
N GLU A 434 12.19 -38.59 -5.84
CA GLU A 434 12.11 -38.61 -7.31
C GLU A 434 11.23 -37.50 -7.90
N HIS A 435 10.72 -36.57 -7.09
CA HIS A 435 9.90 -35.47 -7.55
C HIS A 435 10.65 -34.56 -8.53
N HIS A 436 9.95 -34.14 -9.58
CA HIS A 436 10.36 -33.14 -10.55
C HIS A 436 9.18 -32.22 -10.89
N PHE A 437 9.40 -30.88 -10.91
CA PHE A 437 8.37 -29.96 -11.35
C PHE A 437 8.17 -30.04 -12.87
N THR A 438 6.93 -30.10 -13.31
CA THR A 438 6.56 -30.04 -14.73
C THR A 438 6.54 -28.61 -15.24
N LYS A 439 6.41 -28.44 -16.57
CA LYS A 439 6.21 -27.11 -17.18
C LYS A 439 4.89 -26.42 -16.77
N ASN A 440 3.96 -27.15 -16.16
CA ASN A 440 2.67 -26.63 -15.71
C ASN A 440 2.74 -26.02 -14.31
N TYR A 441 3.86 -26.21 -13.60
CA TYR A 441 4.05 -25.60 -12.29
C TYR A 441 4.20 -24.08 -12.43
N SER A 442 3.49 -23.34 -11.57
CA SER A 442 3.79 -21.97 -11.22
C SER A 442 3.44 -21.71 -9.76
N PRO A 443 4.17 -20.84 -9.03
CA PRO A 443 3.86 -20.49 -7.64
C PRO A 443 2.43 -20.02 -7.45
N THR A 444 1.98 -19.11 -8.30
CA THR A 444 0.62 -18.55 -8.27
C THR A 444 -0.45 -19.63 -8.43
N LEU A 445 -0.26 -20.56 -9.37
CA LEU A 445 -1.21 -21.66 -9.57
C LEU A 445 -1.26 -22.54 -8.32
N LEU A 446 -0.12 -22.97 -7.81
CA LEU A 446 -0.06 -23.85 -6.64
C LEU A 446 -0.70 -23.21 -5.41
N ILE A 447 -0.33 -21.97 -5.06
CA ILE A 447 -0.87 -21.28 -3.90
C ILE A 447 -2.39 -21.11 -4.02
N LYS A 448 -2.87 -20.68 -5.19
CA LYS A 448 -4.30 -20.56 -5.47
C LYS A 448 -5.03 -21.89 -5.29
N GLU A 449 -4.51 -22.97 -5.89
CA GLU A 449 -5.14 -24.27 -5.81
C GLU A 449 -5.14 -24.85 -4.39
N ILE A 450 -4.10 -24.57 -3.57
CA ILE A 450 -4.07 -24.92 -2.14
C ILE A 450 -5.16 -24.15 -1.38
N GLN A 451 -5.26 -22.83 -1.57
CA GLN A 451 -6.25 -22.00 -0.88
C GLN A 451 -7.69 -22.40 -1.23
N GLU A 452 -7.98 -22.61 -2.52
CA GLU A 452 -9.31 -23.04 -2.95
C GLU A 452 -9.64 -24.46 -2.52
N ALA A 453 -8.67 -25.38 -2.50
CA ALA A 453 -8.86 -26.73 -1.97
C ALA A 453 -9.18 -26.70 -0.47
N TYR A 454 -8.47 -25.88 0.30
CA TYR A 454 -8.75 -25.66 1.73
C TYR A 454 -10.17 -25.15 1.97
N ILE A 455 -10.60 -24.12 1.23
CA ILE A 455 -11.96 -23.55 1.32
C ILE A 455 -13.03 -24.62 1.00
N GLN A 456 -12.75 -25.53 0.08
CA GLN A 456 -13.65 -26.63 -0.29
C GLN A 456 -13.58 -27.83 0.67
N GLY A 457 -12.82 -27.71 1.77
CA GLY A 457 -12.69 -28.76 2.78
C GLY A 457 -11.83 -29.94 2.37
N ALA A 458 -10.91 -29.76 1.40
CA ALA A 458 -9.93 -30.78 1.09
C ALA A 458 -9.01 -31.06 2.27
N GLU A 459 -8.65 -32.31 2.46
CA GLU A 459 -7.69 -32.73 3.48
C GLU A 459 -6.34 -33.09 2.86
N MET A 460 -6.35 -33.23 1.53
CA MET A 460 -5.19 -33.54 0.73
C MET A 460 -5.34 -33.01 -0.69
N LEU A 461 -4.22 -32.48 -1.25
CA LEU A 461 -4.14 -32.02 -2.64
C LEU A 461 -2.87 -32.58 -3.28
N LEU A 462 -3.02 -33.32 -4.38
CA LEU A 462 -1.94 -34.04 -5.04
C LEU A 462 -1.42 -33.29 -6.25
N GLY A 463 -0.10 -33.20 -6.40
CA GLY A 463 0.56 -32.56 -7.54
C GLY A 463 0.69 -33.48 -8.76
N ASP A 464 0.63 -34.78 -8.53
CA ASP A 464 0.67 -35.85 -9.54
C ASP A 464 0.02 -37.13 -9.02
N ILE A 465 -0.47 -37.95 -9.93
CA ILE A 465 -0.93 -39.33 -9.65
C ILE A 465 -0.64 -40.20 -10.85
N LYS A 466 -0.53 -41.52 -10.61
CA LYS A 466 -0.35 -42.52 -11.69
C LYS A 466 -1.64 -43.28 -12.01
N ASP A 467 -2.49 -43.48 -11.02
CA ASP A 467 -3.71 -44.24 -11.13
C ASP A 467 -4.80 -43.71 -10.20
N PHE A 468 -6.05 -43.78 -10.61
CA PHE A 468 -7.24 -43.35 -9.88
C PHE A 468 -8.48 -44.09 -10.40
N GLY A 469 -9.57 -44.16 -9.62
CA GLY A 469 -10.83 -44.74 -10.07
C GLY A 469 -11.75 -43.72 -10.72
N GLN A 470 -12.30 -42.84 -9.91
CA GLN A 470 -13.19 -41.75 -10.37
C GLN A 470 -12.55 -40.39 -10.15
N ALA A 471 -12.81 -39.47 -11.08
CA ALA A 471 -12.40 -38.07 -10.95
C ALA A 471 -13.59 -37.17 -11.28
N ILE A 472 -13.91 -36.24 -10.37
CA ILE A 472 -15.00 -35.27 -10.53
C ILE A 472 -14.40 -33.86 -10.54
N PRO A 473 -14.62 -33.03 -11.57
CA PRO A 473 -14.13 -31.67 -11.61
C PRO A 473 -14.78 -30.83 -10.49
N VAL A 474 -13.97 -30.20 -9.67
CA VAL A 474 -14.39 -29.33 -8.55
C VAL A 474 -13.84 -27.90 -8.69
N GLY A 475 -13.06 -27.65 -9.74
CA GLY A 475 -12.48 -26.35 -10.09
C GLY A 475 -11.87 -26.39 -11.49
N TYR A 476 -11.27 -25.27 -11.92
CA TYR A 476 -10.62 -25.16 -13.25
C TYR A 476 -9.44 -26.12 -13.42
N HIS A 477 -8.70 -26.33 -12.33
CA HIS A 477 -7.49 -27.15 -12.30
C HIS A 477 -7.54 -28.21 -11.21
N ARG A 478 -8.71 -28.50 -10.61
CA ARG A 478 -8.86 -29.48 -9.54
C ARG A 478 -9.95 -30.50 -9.82
N TYR A 479 -9.63 -31.73 -9.46
CA TYR A 479 -10.56 -32.85 -9.51
C TYR A 479 -10.58 -33.53 -8.14
N TRP A 480 -11.77 -33.77 -7.61
CA TRP A 480 -11.94 -34.74 -6.52
C TRP A 480 -11.71 -36.16 -7.06
N ILE A 481 -11.01 -36.97 -6.28
CA ILE A 481 -10.71 -38.36 -6.65
C ILE A 481 -11.08 -39.32 -5.52
N ASP A 482 -11.54 -40.56 -5.86
CA ASP A 482 -11.90 -41.56 -4.89
C ASP A 482 -10.68 -42.27 -4.27
N HIS A 483 -9.66 -42.58 -5.05
CA HIS A 483 -8.38 -43.12 -4.61
C HIS A 483 -7.26 -42.71 -5.56
N PHE A 484 -6.00 -42.94 -5.17
CA PHE A 484 -4.85 -42.68 -6.02
C PHE A 484 -3.71 -43.65 -5.77
N LYS A 485 -2.78 -43.74 -6.72
CA LYS A 485 -1.48 -44.41 -6.57
C LYS A 485 -0.35 -43.56 -7.11
N CYS A 486 0.83 -43.71 -6.48
CA CYS A 486 2.08 -43.10 -6.89
C CYS A 486 2.03 -41.56 -7.03
N SER A 487 1.78 -40.84 -5.94
CA SER A 487 2.04 -39.41 -5.89
C SER A 487 3.43 -39.12 -5.34
N HIS A 488 4.09 -38.12 -5.92
CA HIS A 488 5.44 -37.66 -5.51
C HIS A 488 5.39 -36.33 -4.79
N PHE A 489 4.25 -35.61 -4.86
CA PHE A 489 4.03 -34.30 -4.29
C PHE A 489 2.63 -34.22 -3.69
N ILE A 490 2.54 -34.31 -2.37
CA ILE A 490 1.29 -34.39 -1.63
C ILE A 490 1.19 -33.19 -0.66
N VAL A 491 0.27 -32.29 -0.90
CA VAL A 491 -0.13 -31.26 0.08
C VAL A 491 -1.05 -31.91 1.09
N VAL A 492 -0.74 -31.79 2.37
CA VAL A 492 -1.51 -32.35 3.50
C VAL A 492 -1.95 -31.20 4.39
N PHE A 493 -3.25 -31.07 4.62
CA PHE A 493 -3.82 -30.09 5.53
C PHE A 493 -3.90 -30.60 6.96
N SER A 494 -3.81 -29.71 7.94
CA SER A 494 -3.78 -30.05 9.38
C SER A 494 -4.99 -30.86 9.84
N SER A 495 -6.14 -30.74 9.16
CA SER A 495 -7.34 -31.53 9.40
C SER A 495 -7.13 -33.04 9.26
N LEU A 496 -6.09 -33.49 8.54
CA LEU A 496 -5.74 -34.89 8.36
C LEU A 496 -4.71 -35.41 9.38
N PHE A 497 -3.99 -34.53 10.06
CA PHE A 497 -2.84 -34.89 10.91
C PHE A 497 -3.16 -35.89 12.00
N GLU A 498 -4.26 -35.69 12.74
CA GLU A 498 -4.66 -36.61 13.84
C GLU A 498 -4.98 -38.02 13.34
N ARG A 499 -5.60 -38.14 12.15
CA ARG A 499 -5.91 -39.45 11.57
C ARG A 499 -4.66 -40.16 11.11
N ILE A 500 -3.66 -39.43 10.58
CA ILE A 500 -2.36 -40.04 10.23
C ILE A 500 -1.66 -40.55 11.49
N LEU A 501 -1.66 -39.75 12.60
CA LEU A 501 -1.01 -40.14 13.85
C LEU A 501 -1.68 -41.32 14.54
N SER A 502 -3.00 -41.49 14.41
CA SER A 502 -3.78 -42.54 15.07
C SER A 502 -3.84 -43.86 14.28
N TYR A 503 -3.43 -43.84 13.01
CA TYR A 503 -3.47 -45.03 12.18
C TYR A 503 -2.38 -46.04 12.53
N GLN A 504 -2.79 -47.30 12.77
CA GLN A 504 -1.87 -48.40 13.01
C GLN A 504 -1.50 -49.05 11.67
N PHE A 505 -0.30 -48.72 11.19
CA PHE A 505 0.19 -49.19 9.89
C PHE A 505 0.73 -50.62 10.03
N GLU A 506 0.20 -51.53 9.21
CA GLU A 506 0.55 -52.96 9.22
C GLU A 506 1.55 -53.31 8.10
N GLU A 507 2.20 -54.47 8.18
CA GLU A 507 3.27 -54.91 7.27
C GLU A 507 2.83 -54.97 5.79
N TYR A 508 1.55 -55.24 5.53
CA TYR A 508 1.00 -55.35 4.18
C TYR A 508 0.41 -54.04 3.63
N ASP A 509 0.38 -52.99 4.44
CA ASP A 509 -0.16 -51.69 4.03
C ASP A 509 0.73 -51.00 3.01
N LYS A 510 0.08 -50.31 2.07
CA LYS A 510 0.73 -49.40 1.14
C LYS A 510 0.38 -47.95 1.49
N ILE A 511 1.35 -47.10 1.52
CA ILE A 511 1.19 -45.70 1.93
C ILE A 511 0.08 -45.00 1.14
N ASP A 512 0.04 -45.13 -0.18
CA ASP A 512 -0.94 -44.49 -1.05
C ASP A 512 -2.37 -45.01 -0.78
N ASP A 513 -2.53 -46.33 -0.50
CA ASP A 513 -3.81 -46.93 -0.16
C ASP A 513 -4.29 -46.45 1.23
N VAL A 514 -3.38 -46.33 2.20
CA VAL A 514 -3.68 -45.79 3.54
C VAL A 514 -4.08 -44.31 3.45
N PHE A 515 -3.35 -43.48 2.71
CA PHE A 515 -3.75 -42.08 2.50
C PHE A 515 -5.13 -42.00 1.81
N SER A 516 -5.40 -42.84 0.84
CA SER A 516 -6.71 -42.91 0.17
C SER A 516 -7.83 -43.29 1.13
N LEU A 517 -7.56 -44.20 2.09
CA LEU A 517 -8.50 -44.61 3.13
C LEU A 517 -8.73 -43.50 4.17
N LEU A 518 -7.67 -42.83 4.62
CA LEU A 518 -7.73 -41.83 5.67
C LEU A 518 -8.48 -40.56 5.26
N SER A 519 -8.48 -40.19 3.98
CA SER A 519 -9.16 -39.00 3.50
C SER A 519 -10.19 -39.27 2.43
N PRO A 520 -11.50 -39.08 2.69
CA PRO A 520 -12.52 -38.99 1.65
C PRO A 520 -12.47 -37.72 0.83
N HIS A 521 -11.80 -36.63 1.35
CA HIS A 521 -11.75 -35.32 0.74
C HIS A 521 -10.37 -35.02 0.13
N LYS A 522 -9.99 -35.82 -0.88
CA LYS A 522 -8.73 -35.68 -1.61
C LYS A 522 -8.97 -35.16 -3.01
N MET A 523 -8.08 -34.26 -3.42
CA MET A 523 -8.12 -33.61 -4.73
C MET A 523 -6.78 -33.75 -5.45
N VAL A 524 -6.79 -33.60 -6.77
CA VAL A 524 -5.58 -33.56 -7.60
C VAL A 524 -5.59 -32.32 -8.49
N ILE A 525 -4.42 -31.72 -8.68
CA ILE A 525 -4.21 -30.60 -9.63
C ILE A 525 -4.00 -31.21 -11.03
N TYR A 526 -4.74 -30.73 -12.01
CA TYR A 526 -4.53 -31.09 -13.41
C TYR A 526 -4.62 -29.82 -14.31
N PRO A 527 -3.69 -29.62 -15.27
CA PRO A 527 -2.53 -30.48 -15.60
C PRO A 527 -1.55 -30.65 -14.44
N PHE A 528 -0.91 -31.83 -14.34
CA PHE A 528 -0.03 -32.14 -13.23
C PHE A 528 1.14 -31.16 -13.12
N ILE A 529 1.44 -30.71 -11.90
CA ILE A 529 2.56 -29.83 -11.58
C ILE A 529 3.81 -30.57 -11.13
N SER A 530 3.67 -31.87 -10.85
CA SER A 530 4.71 -32.78 -10.41
C SER A 530 4.80 -33.99 -11.33
N SER A 531 5.95 -34.62 -11.38
CA SER A 531 6.18 -35.88 -12.09
C SER A 531 7.35 -36.64 -11.49
N ARG A 532 7.52 -37.90 -11.85
CA ARG A 532 8.72 -38.69 -11.54
C ARG A 532 9.83 -38.39 -12.57
N ILE A 533 11.08 -38.27 -12.13
CA ILE A 533 12.23 -38.20 -13.01
C ILE A 533 12.24 -39.40 -13.97
N ASN A 534 12.38 -39.17 -15.28
CA ASN A 534 12.42 -40.15 -16.36
C ASN A 534 11.07 -40.80 -16.80
N ASN A 535 9.93 -40.15 -16.66
CA ASN A 535 8.68 -40.70 -17.15
C ASN A 535 8.00 -39.77 -18.19
N ASP A 536 8.32 -39.94 -19.47
CA ASP A 536 7.70 -39.21 -20.61
C ASP A 536 6.32 -39.76 -21.04
N LYS A 537 5.69 -40.62 -20.25
CA LYS A 537 4.36 -41.20 -20.57
C LYS A 537 3.25 -40.55 -19.76
N LEU A 538 2.96 -39.30 -20.06
CA LEU A 538 1.75 -38.57 -19.61
C LEU A 538 0.47 -38.97 -20.37
N ASP A 539 0.56 -39.75 -21.47
CA ASP A 539 -0.54 -39.97 -22.44
C ASP A 539 -1.71 -40.80 -21.93
N LEU A 540 -1.55 -41.59 -20.87
CA LEU A 540 -2.62 -42.51 -20.41
C LEU A 540 -3.71 -41.79 -19.59
N ILE A 541 -3.37 -40.70 -18.92
CA ILE A 541 -4.32 -39.97 -18.07
C ILE A 541 -5.10 -38.94 -18.88
N GLU A 542 -4.50 -38.30 -19.88
CA GLU A 542 -5.21 -37.49 -20.88
C GLU A 542 -6.30 -38.28 -21.57
N THR A 543 -6.05 -39.54 -21.89
CA THR A 543 -7.04 -40.44 -22.52
C THR A 543 -8.18 -40.82 -21.55
N ALA A 544 -7.91 -40.94 -20.25
CA ALA A 544 -8.93 -41.26 -19.26
C ALA A 544 -9.80 -40.02 -18.91
N ILE A 545 -9.19 -38.84 -18.77
CA ILE A 545 -9.91 -37.58 -18.49
C ILE A 545 -10.75 -37.16 -19.71
N ASN A 546 -10.24 -37.31 -20.93
CA ASN A 546 -11.00 -37.05 -22.16
C ASN A 546 -12.17 -38.02 -22.40
N ARG A 547 -12.19 -39.21 -21.78
CA ARG A 547 -13.32 -40.14 -21.84
C ARG A 547 -14.53 -39.69 -21.00
N TYR A 548 -14.36 -38.79 -20.03
CA TYR A 548 -15.40 -38.33 -19.12
C TYR A 548 -15.77 -36.85 -19.30
N GLN A 549 -15.27 -36.18 -20.35
CA GLN A 549 -15.81 -34.90 -20.79
C GLN A 549 -17.15 -35.15 -21.50
N LEU A 550 -18.23 -35.16 -20.69
CA LEU A 550 -19.61 -34.92 -21.17
C LEU A 550 -19.90 -33.42 -21.13
#